data_f7b6d5a1ab0d28d448120ffb1e8d6fb8
#
_entry.id   f7b6d5a1ab0d28d448120ffb1e8d6fb8
#
_cell.length_a   1.000
_cell.length_b   1.000
_cell.length_c   1.000
_cell.angle_alpha   90.00
_cell.angle_beta   90.00
_cell.angle_gamma   90.00
#
_symmetry.space_group_name_H-M   'P 1'
#
loop_
_entity.id
_entity.type
_entity.pdbx_description
1 polymer ?
#
loop_
_entity_poly.entity_id
_entity_poly.type
_entity_poly.pdbx_seq_one_letter_code
_entity_poly.pdbx_strand_id
1 'polypeptide(L)'
;SMDEAVVGSDANGRPRPGLAHGWTQGPAQEDASVMARTDVRCGGHRAGYPIHMLVVGDDSRHIAAPVTRDLSYAFPRLCLDRVDGIGDLAAYEASLRPGDHVLMGLATSEVSDIDAMIEHAASIPVLTRMQWVVVTDKSEHRDLTGCMQSGALSSVLKAPWTVPLLAGQAYSTMVRYLRGCGYSDRQIRSLIADPPPFAVQGPLLEGL
;
A
#
# COMPACT_ATOMS: atom_id res chain seq x y z
N SER A 1 -21.03 -12.75 -44.83
CA SER A 1 -20.05 -11.65 -44.87
C SER A 1 -19.38 -11.57 -43.51
N MET A 2 -18.15 -12.00 -43.48
CA MET A 2 -17.30 -11.95 -42.31
C MET A 2 -16.66 -10.53 -42.30
N ASP A 3 -17.06 -9.72 -41.38
CA ASP A 3 -16.27 -8.52 -41.05
C ASP A 3 -15.09 -8.95 -40.18
N GLU A 4 -13.96 -9.12 -40.85
CA GLU A 4 -12.67 -9.20 -40.21
C GLU A 4 -12.38 -7.88 -39.55
N ALA A 5 -12.40 -7.88 -38.25
CA ALA A 5 -11.81 -6.78 -37.50
C ALA A 5 -10.32 -6.71 -37.84
N VAL A 6 -9.97 -5.74 -38.65
CA VAL A 6 -8.59 -5.43 -38.98
C VAL A 6 -7.90 -4.97 -37.73
N VAL A 7 -7.22 -5.88 -37.09
CA VAL A 7 -6.24 -5.57 -36.04
C VAL A 7 -5.16 -4.73 -36.74
N GLY A 8 -5.10 -3.47 -36.43
CA GLY A 8 -4.11 -2.56 -36.99
C GLY A 8 -2.71 -3.01 -36.56
N SER A 9 -2.02 -3.65 -37.48
CA SER A 9 -0.59 -3.97 -37.35
C SER A 9 0.25 -2.78 -37.85
N ASP A 10 1.45 -2.60 -37.28
CA ASP A 10 2.42 -1.69 -37.83
C ASP A 10 2.95 -2.16 -39.20
N ALA A 11 3.73 -1.35 -39.88
CA ALA A 11 4.30 -1.66 -41.19
C ALA A 11 5.18 -2.93 -41.20
N ASN A 12 5.50 -3.50 -40.05
CA ASN A 12 6.31 -4.71 -39.86
C ASN A 12 5.49 -5.91 -39.37
N GLY A 13 4.17 -5.82 -39.40
CA GLY A 13 3.29 -6.91 -39.00
C GLY A 13 3.22 -7.18 -37.48
N ARG A 14 3.71 -6.26 -36.68
CA ARG A 14 3.66 -6.37 -35.23
C ARG A 14 2.36 -5.76 -34.70
N PRO A 15 1.68 -6.39 -33.73
CA PRO A 15 0.53 -5.78 -33.10
C PRO A 15 0.95 -4.48 -32.41
N ARG A 16 0.22 -3.40 -32.68
CA ARG A 16 0.49 -2.12 -32.05
C ARG A 16 0.31 -2.22 -30.55
N PRO A 17 1.31 -1.92 -29.74
CA PRO A 17 1.25 -2.11 -28.29
C PRO A 17 0.21 -1.25 -27.59
N GLY A 18 -0.36 -0.27 -28.23
CA GLY A 18 -1.33 0.63 -27.63
C GLY A 18 -2.78 0.21 -27.74
N LEU A 19 -3.10 -0.78 -28.56
CA LEU A 19 -4.49 -1.17 -28.82
C LEU A 19 -4.94 -2.40 -28.03
N ALA A 20 -4.00 -3.19 -27.54
CA ALA A 20 -4.31 -4.39 -26.77
C ALA A 20 -4.57 -4.14 -25.29
N HIS A 21 -4.23 -2.95 -24.82
CA HIS A 21 -4.32 -2.64 -23.40
C HIS A 21 -5.18 -1.42 -23.24
N GLY A 22 -6.38 -1.60 -22.81
CA GLY A 22 -7.28 -0.56 -22.33
C GLY A 22 -6.75 0.24 -21.12
N TRP A 23 -5.48 0.19 -20.90
CA TRP A 23 -4.77 0.87 -19.82
C TRP A 23 -4.69 2.38 -20.00
N THR A 24 -4.65 2.83 -21.25
CA THR A 24 -4.63 4.26 -21.57
C THR A 24 -6.01 4.90 -21.52
N GLN A 25 -7.04 4.07 -21.43
CA GLN A 25 -8.44 4.48 -21.32
C GLN A 25 -9.13 3.82 -20.12
N GLY A 26 -8.34 3.31 -19.21
CA GLY A 26 -8.84 3.06 -17.88
C GLY A 26 -9.54 4.33 -17.43
N PRO A 27 -10.67 4.24 -16.81
CA PRO A 27 -11.55 5.37 -16.63
C PRO A 27 -10.86 6.40 -15.74
N ALA A 28 -10.35 7.44 -16.36
CA ALA A 28 -9.85 8.62 -15.66
C ALA A 28 -10.90 9.15 -14.68
N GLN A 29 -12.14 8.80 -14.90
CA GLN A 29 -13.27 9.19 -14.10
C GLN A 29 -13.48 8.29 -12.88
N GLU A 30 -13.15 7.00 -12.97
CA GLU A 30 -13.13 6.10 -11.81
C GLU A 30 -11.91 6.37 -10.94
N ASP A 31 -10.76 6.60 -11.53
CA ASP A 31 -9.55 7.03 -10.84
C ASP A 31 -9.79 8.32 -10.05
N ALA A 32 -10.44 9.29 -10.65
CA ALA A 32 -10.77 10.53 -9.96
C ALA A 32 -11.77 10.32 -8.82
N SER A 33 -12.70 9.38 -8.96
CA SER A 33 -13.67 9.05 -7.91
C SER A 33 -13.02 8.30 -6.75
N VAL A 34 -12.10 7.39 -7.04
CA VAL A 34 -11.33 6.68 -6.02
C VAL A 34 -10.36 7.63 -5.34
N MET A 35 -9.69 8.47 -6.11
CA MET A 35 -8.79 9.50 -5.59
C MET A 35 -9.51 10.51 -4.68
N ALA A 36 -10.77 10.81 -4.95
CA ALA A 36 -11.57 11.68 -4.09
C ALA A 36 -11.96 11.01 -2.75
N ARG A 37 -11.99 9.68 -2.71
CA ARG A 37 -12.30 8.89 -1.51
C ARG A 37 -11.05 8.46 -0.76
N THR A 38 -9.98 8.28 -1.48
CA THR A 38 -8.68 7.98 -0.92
C THR A 38 -7.92 9.28 -0.79
N ASP A 39 -7.40 9.58 0.35
CA ASP A 39 -6.48 10.70 0.52
C ASP A 39 -5.13 10.31 -0.10
N VAL A 40 -5.17 9.96 -1.40
CA VAL A 40 -3.98 9.51 -2.13
C VAL A 40 -3.05 10.69 -2.29
N ARG A 41 -2.07 10.71 -1.47
CA ARG A 41 -0.94 11.62 -1.59
C ARG A 41 0.28 10.86 -2.11
N CYS A 42 0.15 10.34 -3.29
CA CYS A 42 1.32 10.25 -4.11
C CYS A 42 1.85 11.65 -4.19
N GLY A 43 2.92 11.98 -3.52
CA GLY A 43 3.50 13.33 -3.57
C GLY A 43 3.51 13.80 -5.02
N GLY A 44 2.49 14.49 -5.43
CA GLY A 44 1.86 14.74 -6.74
C GLY A 44 2.74 14.89 -7.96
N HIS A 45 3.96 14.51 -7.87
CA HIS A 45 5.03 14.85 -8.79
C HIS A 45 5.86 13.65 -9.21
N ARG A 46 5.50 12.46 -8.74
CA ARG A 46 6.23 11.26 -9.09
C ARG A 46 5.39 10.32 -9.90
N ALA A 47 4.80 10.89 -10.95
CA ALA A 47 4.26 10.10 -12.03
C ALA A 47 5.30 9.06 -12.42
N GLY A 48 5.03 7.79 -12.12
CA GLY A 48 5.94 6.69 -12.41
C GLY A 48 6.68 6.10 -11.20
N TYR A 49 6.48 6.58 -9.97
CA TYR A 49 7.01 5.88 -8.79
C TYR A 49 6.02 4.81 -8.32
N PRO A 50 6.34 3.51 -8.53
CA PRO A 50 5.32 2.46 -8.41
C PRO A 50 5.19 1.87 -7.01
N ILE A 51 5.72 2.51 -5.99
CA ILE A 51 5.79 1.95 -4.64
C ILE A 51 4.80 2.65 -3.72
N HIS A 52 3.89 1.86 -3.17
CA HIS A 52 2.79 2.33 -2.35
C HIS A 52 2.80 1.73 -0.94
N MET A 53 2.26 2.47 0.00
CA MET A 53 1.81 2.02 1.30
C MET A 53 0.32 2.34 1.42
N LEU A 54 -0.45 1.42 1.98
CA LEU A 54 -1.88 1.60 2.16
C LEU A 54 -2.24 1.76 3.63
N VAL A 55 -2.92 2.85 3.96
CA VAL A 55 -3.52 3.07 5.27
C VAL A 55 -5.02 2.87 5.16
N VAL A 56 -5.59 2.03 6.02
CA VAL A 56 -7.04 1.76 6.07
C VAL A 56 -7.60 2.31 7.37
N GLY A 57 -8.49 3.26 7.25
CA GLY A 57 -9.16 3.93 8.36
C GLY A 57 -9.89 5.18 7.90
N ASP A 58 -11.09 5.41 8.41
CA ASP A 58 -11.97 6.51 8.01
C ASP A 58 -11.70 7.83 8.75
N ASP A 59 -10.70 7.84 9.61
CA ASP A 59 -10.33 8.95 10.49
C ASP A 59 -11.41 9.34 11.52
N SER A 60 -12.37 8.49 11.77
CA SER A 60 -13.44 8.76 12.74
C SER A 60 -12.93 8.97 14.17
N ARG A 61 -11.74 8.45 14.49
CA ARG A 61 -11.06 8.63 15.78
C ARG A 61 -9.78 9.46 15.67
N HIS A 62 -9.56 10.13 14.56
CA HIS A 62 -8.38 10.94 14.29
C HIS A 62 -7.07 10.16 14.37
N ILE A 63 -7.05 8.94 13.86
CA ILE A 63 -5.87 8.06 13.81
C ILE A 63 -5.31 7.98 12.39
N ALA A 64 -6.16 7.71 11.40
CA ALA A 64 -5.70 7.44 10.03
C ALA A 64 -5.00 8.65 9.38
N ALA A 65 -5.54 9.85 9.52
CA ALA A 65 -4.95 11.05 8.94
C ALA A 65 -3.59 11.41 9.56
N PRO A 66 -3.41 11.44 10.89
CA PRO A 66 -2.09 11.65 11.49
C PRO A 66 -1.07 10.58 11.11
N VAL A 67 -1.46 9.32 11.08
CA VAL A 67 -0.59 8.20 10.66
C VAL A 67 -0.13 8.41 9.21
N THR A 68 -1.05 8.70 8.32
CA THR A 68 -0.73 8.95 6.90
C THR A 68 0.22 10.12 6.75
N ARG A 69 -0.01 11.21 7.46
CA ARG A 69 0.87 12.39 7.47
C ARG A 69 2.27 12.04 7.96
N ASP A 70 2.37 11.34 9.07
CA ASP A 70 3.67 11.00 9.68
C ASP A 70 4.46 10.05 8.78
N LEU A 71 3.80 9.06 8.16
CA LEU A 71 4.44 8.17 7.20
C LEU A 71 4.83 8.87 5.91
N SER A 72 4.03 9.80 5.42
CA SER A 72 4.38 10.62 4.25
C SER A 72 5.62 11.47 4.48
N TYR A 73 5.76 11.99 5.70
CA TYR A 73 6.96 12.71 6.11
C TYR A 73 8.18 11.80 6.19
N ALA A 74 8.01 10.62 6.78
CA ALA A 74 9.09 9.66 6.96
C ALA A 74 9.56 9.02 5.63
N PHE A 75 8.64 8.81 4.71
CA PHE A 75 8.89 8.14 3.43
C PHE A 75 8.45 9.00 2.24
N PRO A 76 9.15 10.10 1.96
CA PRO A 76 8.71 11.06 0.94
C PRO A 76 8.76 10.52 -0.49
N ARG A 77 9.42 9.38 -0.72
CA ARG A 77 9.53 8.74 -2.03
C ARG A 77 8.47 7.68 -2.28
N LEU A 78 7.67 7.36 -1.29
CA LEU A 78 6.58 6.39 -1.42
C LEU A 78 5.24 7.09 -1.62
N CYS A 79 4.34 6.39 -2.31
CA CYS A 79 2.95 6.80 -2.40
C CYS A 79 2.22 6.34 -1.13
N LEU A 80 1.73 7.28 -0.34
CA LEU A 80 0.89 7.00 0.81
C LEU A 80 -0.56 7.11 0.41
N ASP A 81 -1.24 5.98 0.34
CA ASP A 81 -2.64 5.90 -0.02
C ASP A 81 -3.48 5.64 1.22
N ARG A 82 -4.65 6.24 1.30
CA ARG A 82 -5.60 6.00 2.39
C ARG A 82 -6.97 5.65 1.83
N VAL A 83 -7.57 4.60 2.38
CA VAL A 83 -8.95 4.21 2.14
C VAL A 83 -9.71 4.15 3.45
N ASP A 84 -11.02 4.33 3.42
CA ASP A 84 -11.83 4.39 4.63
C ASP A 84 -12.05 3.02 5.26
N GLY A 85 -12.23 1.99 4.46
CA GLY A 85 -12.51 0.66 5.00
C GLY A 85 -12.49 -0.45 3.95
N ILE A 86 -12.95 -1.62 4.36
CA ILE A 86 -12.98 -2.84 3.55
C ILE A 86 -13.69 -2.66 2.20
N GLY A 87 -14.77 -1.89 2.17
CA GLY A 87 -15.55 -1.66 0.96
C GLY A 87 -14.81 -0.89 -0.15
N ASP A 88 -13.71 -0.25 0.18
CA ASP A 88 -12.93 0.56 -0.76
C ASP A 88 -11.74 -0.20 -1.38
N LEU A 89 -11.44 -1.40 -0.89
CA LEU A 89 -10.25 -2.14 -1.31
C LEU A 89 -10.29 -2.55 -2.78
N ALA A 90 -11.43 -2.98 -3.27
CA ALA A 90 -11.59 -3.36 -4.68
C ALA A 90 -11.41 -2.17 -5.62
N ALA A 91 -11.98 -1.03 -5.27
CA ALA A 91 -11.81 0.22 -6.02
C ALA A 91 -10.36 0.74 -5.94
N TYR A 92 -9.71 0.56 -4.80
CA TYR A 92 -8.30 0.88 -4.64
C TYR A 92 -7.42 0.05 -5.57
N GLU A 93 -7.61 -1.27 -5.60
CA GLU A 93 -6.91 -2.15 -6.54
C GLU A 93 -7.09 -1.69 -7.98
N ALA A 94 -8.31 -1.37 -8.38
CA ALA A 94 -8.63 -0.91 -9.73
C ALA A 94 -7.94 0.41 -10.09
N SER A 95 -7.58 1.23 -9.11
CA SER A 95 -6.86 2.50 -9.31
C SER A 95 -5.35 2.34 -9.53
N LEU A 96 -4.80 1.20 -9.17
CA LEU A 96 -3.37 0.92 -9.33
C LEU A 96 -3.02 0.71 -10.81
N ARG A 97 -1.82 1.14 -11.16
CA ARG A 97 -1.28 0.97 -12.52
C ARG A 97 -0.50 -0.35 -12.63
N PRO A 98 -0.31 -0.87 -13.84
CA PRO A 98 0.60 -2.00 -14.05
C PRO A 98 2.00 -1.65 -13.56
N GLY A 99 2.59 -2.54 -12.77
CA GLY A 99 3.90 -2.33 -12.18
C GLY A 99 3.88 -1.60 -10.84
N ASP A 100 2.72 -1.13 -10.37
CA ASP A 100 2.57 -0.62 -9.00
C ASP A 100 2.65 -1.77 -7.99
N HIS A 101 3.36 -1.52 -6.90
CA HIS A 101 3.52 -2.45 -5.80
C HIS A 101 3.06 -1.81 -4.49
N VAL A 102 2.21 -2.50 -3.76
CA VAL A 102 1.84 -2.12 -2.41
C VAL A 102 2.68 -2.95 -1.43
N LEU A 103 3.60 -2.30 -0.74
CA LEU A 103 4.58 -3.01 0.09
C LEU A 103 4.02 -3.44 1.43
N MET A 104 3.14 -2.64 2.00
CA MET A 104 2.52 -2.94 3.28
C MET A 104 1.21 -2.21 3.44
N GLY A 105 0.39 -2.73 4.34
CA GLY A 105 -0.80 -2.08 4.82
C GLY A 105 -0.69 -1.70 6.29
N LEU A 106 -1.37 -0.64 6.65
CA LEU A 106 -1.55 -0.24 8.03
C LEU A 106 -3.04 -0.06 8.28
N ALA A 107 -3.58 -0.84 9.20
CA ALA A 107 -4.97 -0.76 9.61
C ALA A 107 -5.07 -0.04 10.96
N THR A 108 -5.98 0.92 11.04
CA THR A 108 -6.26 1.61 12.30
C THR A 108 -7.44 0.98 13.02
N SER A 109 -7.58 1.26 14.31
CA SER A 109 -8.73 0.82 15.09
C SER A 109 -10.07 1.43 14.67
N GLU A 110 -10.03 2.34 13.70
CA GLU A 110 -11.24 2.86 13.02
C GLU A 110 -11.92 1.83 12.13
N VAL A 111 -11.19 0.79 11.72
CA VAL A 111 -11.75 -0.37 11.04
C VAL A 111 -12.50 -1.24 12.05
N SER A 112 -13.78 -1.51 11.81
CA SER A 112 -14.61 -2.25 12.75
C SER A 112 -14.19 -3.71 12.92
N ASP A 113 -13.83 -4.37 11.83
CA ASP A 113 -13.34 -5.75 11.81
C ASP A 113 -12.03 -5.84 11.02
N ILE A 114 -10.91 -5.75 11.75
CA ILE A 114 -9.57 -5.75 11.15
C ILE A 114 -9.25 -7.13 10.56
N ASP A 115 -9.62 -8.22 11.22
CA ASP A 115 -9.38 -9.57 10.72
C ASP A 115 -10.10 -9.81 9.40
N ALA A 116 -11.37 -9.45 9.30
CA ALA A 116 -12.14 -9.56 8.06
C ALA A 116 -11.56 -8.68 6.94
N MET A 117 -11.09 -7.49 7.28
CA MET A 117 -10.48 -6.59 6.30
C MET A 117 -9.17 -7.15 5.76
N ILE A 118 -8.29 -7.67 6.61
CA ILE A 118 -7.02 -8.28 6.21
C ILE A 118 -7.27 -9.55 5.39
N GLU A 119 -8.23 -10.37 5.78
CA GLU A 119 -8.63 -11.56 5.03
C GLU A 119 -9.16 -11.20 3.63
N HIS A 120 -10.00 -10.16 3.56
CA HIS A 120 -10.49 -9.66 2.28
C HIS A 120 -9.36 -9.13 1.40
N ALA A 121 -8.44 -8.35 1.96
CA ALA A 121 -7.26 -7.86 1.25
C ALA A 121 -6.41 -9.01 0.70
N ALA A 122 -6.26 -10.10 1.46
CA ALA A 122 -5.52 -11.28 1.01
C ALA A 122 -6.16 -11.97 -0.20
N SER A 123 -7.44 -11.77 -0.45
CA SER A 123 -8.13 -12.28 -1.65
C SER A 123 -7.89 -11.43 -2.90
N ILE A 124 -7.36 -10.24 -2.75
CA ILE A 124 -7.07 -9.31 -3.85
C ILE A 124 -5.64 -9.53 -4.33
N PRO A 125 -5.40 -9.87 -5.61
CA PRO A 125 -4.08 -10.33 -6.09
C PRO A 125 -2.92 -9.39 -5.75
N VAL A 126 -3.09 -8.08 -5.93
CA VAL A 126 -2.06 -7.07 -5.65
C VAL A 126 -1.76 -6.94 -4.15
N LEU A 127 -2.73 -7.27 -3.30
CA LEU A 127 -2.66 -7.12 -1.86
C LEU A 127 -2.40 -8.45 -1.12
N THR A 128 -2.36 -9.56 -1.83
CA THR A 128 -2.31 -10.92 -1.25
C THR A 128 -1.13 -11.15 -0.31
N ARG A 129 0.02 -10.58 -0.62
CA ARG A 129 1.27 -10.81 0.13
C ARG A 129 1.62 -9.69 1.10
N MET A 130 0.77 -8.70 1.21
CA MET A 130 1.04 -7.58 2.13
C MET A 130 1.16 -8.06 3.57
N GLN A 131 2.10 -7.44 4.25
CA GLN A 131 2.15 -7.47 5.70
C GLN A 131 1.43 -6.25 6.26
N TRP A 132 0.85 -6.42 7.43
CA TRP A 132 0.04 -5.40 8.08
C TRP A 132 0.63 -4.96 9.40
N VAL A 133 0.57 -3.68 9.66
CA VAL A 133 0.76 -3.07 10.97
C VAL A 133 -0.61 -2.58 11.43
N VAL A 134 -0.95 -2.85 12.66
CA VAL A 134 -2.21 -2.36 13.26
C VAL A 134 -1.89 -1.26 14.25
N VAL A 135 -2.56 -0.13 14.11
CA VAL A 135 -2.50 0.99 15.06
C VAL A 135 -3.81 1.09 15.81
N THR A 136 -3.76 0.85 17.11
CA THR A 136 -4.95 0.81 17.95
C THR A 136 -5.01 2.00 18.91
N ASP A 137 -6.20 2.34 19.33
CA ASP A 137 -6.41 3.26 20.45
C ASP A 137 -5.88 2.63 21.75
N LYS A 138 -5.38 3.47 22.65
CA LYS A 138 -4.80 3.06 23.92
C LYS A 138 -5.76 2.23 24.80
N SER A 139 -7.04 2.50 24.71
CA SER A 139 -8.08 1.87 25.55
C SER A 139 -8.70 0.62 24.93
N GLU A 140 -8.30 0.25 23.73
CA GLU A 140 -9.01 -0.76 22.95
C GLU A 140 -8.29 -2.12 22.97
N HIS A 141 -9.06 -3.17 23.32
CA HIS A 141 -8.64 -4.55 23.10
C HIS A 141 -9.33 -5.09 21.85
N ARG A 142 -8.53 -5.46 20.86
CA ARG A 142 -9.02 -6.11 19.65
C ARG A 142 -8.60 -7.56 19.59
N ASP A 143 -9.52 -8.38 19.13
CA ASP A 143 -9.18 -9.74 18.75
C ASP A 143 -8.52 -9.73 17.37
N LEU A 144 -7.22 -9.98 17.35
CA LEU A 144 -6.39 -10.04 16.14
C LEU A 144 -5.86 -11.45 15.89
N THR A 145 -6.50 -12.45 16.51
CA THR A 145 -6.03 -13.85 16.46
C THR A 145 -5.97 -14.38 15.03
N GLY A 146 -6.97 -14.07 14.19
CA GLY A 146 -7.02 -14.52 12.81
C GLY A 146 -5.84 -14.01 11.98
N CYS A 147 -5.56 -12.73 12.03
CA CYS A 147 -4.45 -12.16 11.27
C CYS A 147 -3.07 -12.50 11.87
N MET A 148 -2.99 -12.74 13.17
CA MET A 148 -1.77 -13.26 13.79
C MET A 148 -1.47 -14.69 13.35
N GLN A 149 -2.50 -15.55 13.32
CA GLN A 149 -2.37 -16.95 12.90
C GLN A 149 -2.03 -17.09 11.42
N SER A 150 -2.59 -16.23 10.58
CA SER A 150 -2.29 -16.21 9.14
C SER A 150 -0.89 -15.70 8.81
N GLY A 151 -0.19 -15.09 9.77
CA GLY A 151 1.12 -14.47 9.56
C GLY A 151 1.06 -13.13 8.82
N ALA A 152 -0.12 -12.59 8.56
CA ALA A 152 -0.29 -11.32 7.87
C ALA A 152 0.02 -10.11 8.75
N LEU A 153 -0.04 -10.26 10.07
CA LEU A 153 0.23 -9.19 11.02
C LEU A 153 1.71 -9.15 11.40
N SER A 154 2.36 -8.03 11.12
CA SER A 154 3.75 -7.76 11.50
C SER A 154 3.89 -7.24 12.92
N SER A 155 3.08 -6.26 13.28
CA SER A 155 3.14 -5.62 14.59
C SER A 155 1.86 -4.86 14.93
N VAL A 156 1.71 -4.57 16.21
CA VAL A 156 0.63 -3.73 16.73
C VAL A 156 1.24 -2.57 17.48
N LEU A 157 0.85 -1.36 17.11
CA LEU A 157 1.19 -0.12 17.81
C LEU A 157 -0.03 0.40 18.55
N LYS A 158 0.18 0.85 19.78
CA LYS A 158 -0.87 1.50 20.57
C LYS A 158 -0.65 3.01 20.60
N ALA A 159 -1.70 3.77 20.44
CA ALA A 159 -1.64 5.21 20.63
C ALA A 159 -1.37 5.57 22.10
N PRO A 160 -0.63 6.65 22.41
CA PRO A 160 0.06 7.51 21.46
C PRO A 160 1.37 6.86 20.96
N TRP A 161 1.60 6.94 19.67
CA TRP A 161 2.86 6.53 19.07
C TRP A 161 3.81 7.72 18.90
N THR A 162 5.09 7.43 18.73
CA THR A 162 6.05 8.42 18.27
C THR A 162 6.31 8.23 16.78
N VAL A 163 6.66 9.30 16.06
CA VAL A 163 6.99 9.19 14.63
C VAL A 163 8.15 8.22 14.39
N PRO A 164 9.24 8.24 15.18
CA PRO A 164 10.31 7.24 15.03
C PRO A 164 9.84 5.80 15.17
N LEU A 165 8.97 5.50 16.13
CA LEU A 165 8.47 4.16 16.34
C LEU A 165 7.57 3.70 15.18
N LEU A 166 6.67 4.55 14.74
CA LEU A 166 5.80 4.28 13.59
C LEU A 166 6.62 4.05 12.31
N ALA A 167 7.55 4.96 12.02
CA ALA A 167 8.42 4.85 10.85
C ALA A 167 9.33 3.62 10.92
N GLY A 168 9.86 3.29 12.08
CA GLY A 168 10.69 2.11 12.30
C GLY A 168 9.93 0.81 12.04
N GLN A 169 8.71 0.70 12.51
CA GLN A 169 7.84 -0.46 12.28
C GLN A 169 7.46 -0.59 10.80
N ALA A 170 7.12 0.51 10.15
CA ALA A 170 6.81 0.52 8.73
C ALA A 170 8.03 0.11 7.89
N TYR A 171 9.19 0.68 8.17
CA TYR A 171 10.44 0.35 7.49
C TYR A 171 10.79 -1.14 7.62
N SER A 172 10.77 -1.65 8.83
CA SER A 172 11.04 -3.06 9.12
C SER A 172 10.08 -4.01 8.38
N THR A 173 8.81 -3.65 8.32
CA THR A 173 7.78 -4.42 7.62
C THR A 173 8.04 -4.45 6.11
N MET A 174 8.34 -3.30 5.52
CA MET A 174 8.67 -3.21 4.09
C MET A 174 9.94 -3.95 3.72
N VAL A 175 10.98 -3.84 4.53
CA VAL A 175 12.25 -4.55 4.32
C VAL A 175 12.03 -6.06 4.35
N ARG A 176 11.28 -6.55 5.32
CA ARG A 176 10.96 -7.98 5.42
C ARG A 176 10.21 -8.48 4.19
N TYR A 177 9.23 -7.72 3.73
CA TYR A 177 8.50 -8.04 2.51
C TYR A 177 9.43 -8.13 1.29
N LEU A 178 10.24 -7.12 1.08
CA LEU A 178 11.14 -7.08 -0.08
C LEU A 178 12.22 -8.15 -0.03
N ARG A 179 12.78 -8.44 1.13
CA ARG A 179 13.70 -9.57 1.30
C ARG A 179 13.03 -10.90 0.97
N GLY A 180 11.81 -11.09 1.42
CA GLY A 180 11.00 -12.26 1.07
C GLY A 180 10.75 -12.40 -0.42
N CYS A 181 10.74 -11.30 -1.16
CA CYS A 181 10.65 -11.27 -2.63
C CYS A 181 12.00 -11.47 -3.33
N GLY A 182 13.11 -11.61 -2.58
CA GLY A 182 14.43 -11.84 -3.13
C GLY A 182 15.25 -10.58 -3.44
N TYR A 183 14.78 -9.42 -3.01
CA TYR A 183 15.55 -8.17 -3.18
C TYR A 183 16.76 -8.13 -2.24
N SER A 184 17.90 -7.67 -2.75
CA SER A 184 19.09 -7.41 -1.94
C SER A 184 18.92 -6.11 -1.14
N ASP A 185 19.74 -5.95 -0.09
CA ASP A 185 19.72 -4.72 0.72
C ASP A 185 19.99 -3.47 -0.10
N ARG A 186 20.86 -3.56 -1.10
CA ARG A 186 21.14 -2.48 -2.02
C ARG A 186 19.93 -2.11 -2.86
N GLN A 187 19.22 -3.11 -3.37
CA GLN A 187 17.97 -2.89 -4.13
C GLN A 187 16.88 -2.29 -3.25
N ILE A 188 16.76 -2.76 -2.02
CA ILE A 188 15.80 -2.23 -1.05
C ILE A 188 16.05 -0.75 -0.77
N ARG A 189 17.29 -0.35 -0.53
CA ARG A 189 17.66 1.06 -0.35
C ARG A 189 17.35 1.90 -1.58
N SER A 190 17.53 1.35 -2.75
CA SER A 190 17.17 2.03 -4.00
C SER A 190 15.66 2.26 -4.12
N LEU A 191 14.84 1.32 -3.66
CA LEU A 191 13.39 1.38 -3.75
C LEU A 191 12.76 2.30 -2.70
N ILE A 192 13.16 2.15 -1.44
CA ILE A 192 12.56 2.87 -0.31
C ILE A 192 13.28 4.18 -0.02
N ALA A 193 14.45 4.39 -0.58
CA ALA A 193 15.44 5.39 -0.22
C ALA A 193 16.14 5.08 1.11
N ASP A 194 17.09 5.94 1.48
CA ASP A 194 17.69 5.85 2.79
C ASP A 194 16.61 6.06 3.85
N PRO A 195 16.56 5.20 4.87
CA PRO A 195 15.62 5.41 5.94
C PRO A 195 15.85 6.77 6.59
N PRO A 196 14.80 7.46 7.01
CA PRO A 196 14.98 8.68 7.79
C PRO A 196 15.90 8.39 8.99
N PRO A 197 16.75 9.31 9.42
CA PRO A 197 17.71 9.08 10.51
C PRO A 197 17.07 8.50 11.78
N PHE A 198 15.83 8.83 12.05
CA PHE A 198 15.10 8.32 13.21
C PHE A 198 14.52 6.91 12.99
N ALA A 199 14.37 6.44 11.77
CA ALA A 199 13.92 5.08 11.48
C ALA A 199 15.04 4.04 11.65
N VAL A 200 16.30 4.48 11.67
CA VAL A 200 17.49 3.65 11.83
C VAL A 200 17.78 3.36 13.32
N GLN A 201 17.18 4.08 14.24
CA GLN A 201 17.49 4.04 15.67
C GLN A 201 16.69 2.99 16.45
N GLY A 202 16.37 1.87 15.87
CA GLY A 202 15.61 0.84 16.57
C GLY A 202 16.37 -0.47 16.70
N PRO A 203 16.07 -1.27 17.74
CA PRO A 203 16.62 -2.63 17.88
C PRO A 203 16.28 -3.55 16.71
N LEU A 204 15.37 -3.11 15.83
CA LEU A 204 14.96 -3.84 14.64
C LEU A 204 16.02 -3.89 13.54
N LEU A 205 17.05 -3.04 13.62
CA LEU A 205 18.16 -3.03 12.67
C LEU A 205 19.34 -3.90 13.13
N GLU A 206 19.39 -4.25 14.39
CA GLU A 206 20.45 -5.14 14.93
C GLU A 206 20.21 -6.62 14.56
N GLY A 207 19.02 -6.96 14.11
CA GLY A 207 18.65 -8.29 13.63
C GLY A 207 18.55 -8.41 12.10
N LEU A 208 18.88 -7.36 11.40
CA LEU A 208 18.90 -7.30 9.94
C LEU A 208 20.35 -7.41 9.44
#